data_771c1c24c611b2088e1a9362c0919de9
#
_entry.id   771c1c24c611b2088e1a9362c0919de9
#
_cell.length_a   1.000
_cell.length_b   1.000
_cell.length_c   1.000
_cell.angle_alpha   90.00
_cell.angle_beta   90.00
_cell.angle_gamma   90.00
#
_symmetry.space_group_name_H-M   'P 1'
#
loop_
_entity.id
_entity.type
_entity.pdbx_description
1 polymer ?
#
loop_
_entity_poly.entity_id
_entity_poly.type
_entity_poly.pdbx_seq_one_letter_code
_entity_poly.pdbx_strand_id
1 'polypeptide(L)'
;MIARHIGGLIVGLALSMTATAQTLTIQESIITDFRPVVGRIEASDTAMARSRLQGVITQLSIDEGQTVKAGEVLAFVADDTIAPQINALQSRVDGLTAQMTQQEEDLARASKLLADGFYPKARFEQEKAALDVVKANRASAEEERRSLIARRAEGYVRAPVDSRVTDVLVVEGSVVSPGQVVANLATLDGLVRLSLPERHLNFLAEGGEVSLRLPARDNDVRTARIEKIYPALR
;
A
#
# COMPACT_ATOMS: atom_id res chain seq x y z
N MET A 1 -110.22 10.16 67.43
CA MET A 1 -110.21 8.69 67.43
C MET A 1 -109.04 8.16 66.71
N ILE A 2 -108.22 7.43 67.37
CA ILE A 2 -107.28 6.39 66.97
C ILE A 2 -106.11 6.81 66.07
N ALA A 3 -104.99 6.78 66.75
CA ALA A 3 -103.58 6.65 66.36
C ALA A 3 -103.29 5.59 65.32
N ARG A 4 -102.15 5.83 64.54
CA ARG A 4 -101.21 4.71 64.38
C ARG A 4 -99.88 5.23 63.84
N HIS A 5 -98.81 5.00 64.62
CA HIS A 5 -97.41 5.19 64.22
C HIS A 5 -96.98 4.12 63.21
N ILE A 6 -96.22 4.49 62.19
CA ILE A 6 -95.37 3.56 61.51
C ILE A 6 -94.00 4.25 61.36
N GLY A 7 -93.06 3.67 62.11
CA GLY A 7 -91.63 4.11 61.96
C GLY A 7 -91.03 3.57 60.67
N GLY A 8 -90.37 4.40 60.00
CA GLY A 8 -89.58 4.05 58.79
C GLY A 8 -88.09 4.01 59.14
N LEU A 9 -87.54 2.84 59.05
CA LEU A 9 -86.12 2.57 59.23
C LEU A 9 -85.36 3.00 57.98
N ILE A 10 -84.51 4.01 58.09
CA ILE A 10 -83.63 4.41 57.02
C ILE A 10 -82.32 3.61 57.16
N VAL A 11 -82.08 2.62 56.29
CA VAL A 11 -80.83 1.91 56.17
C VAL A 11 -79.94 2.74 55.25
N GLY A 12 -78.92 3.38 55.84
CA GLY A 12 -77.90 4.06 55.11
C GLY A 12 -76.88 3.07 54.47
N LEU A 13 -76.89 2.95 53.15
CA LEU A 13 -75.92 2.18 52.39
C LEU A 13 -74.64 2.99 52.24
N ALA A 14 -73.61 2.70 53.03
CA ALA A 14 -72.29 3.29 52.88
C ALA A 14 -71.57 2.66 51.64
N LEU A 15 -71.47 3.41 50.54
CA LEU A 15 -70.67 3.00 49.40
C LEU A 15 -69.16 3.29 49.68
N SER A 16 -68.44 2.26 50.08
CA SER A 16 -66.97 2.31 50.20
C SER A 16 -66.35 2.37 48.81
N MET A 17 -65.94 3.51 48.36
CA MET A 17 -65.08 3.64 47.20
C MET A 17 -63.66 3.18 47.54
N THR A 18 -63.25 2.01 47.07
CA THR A 18 -61.89 1.55 47.09
C THR A 18 -61.13 2.25 45.99
N ALA A 19 -60.31 3.25 46.34
CA ALA A 19 -59.34 3.84 45.43
C ALA A 19 -58.18 2.88 45.18
N THR A 20 -58.17 2.24 44.04
CA THR A 20 -57.01 1.48 43.55
C THR A 20 -55.91 2.43 43.14
N ALA A 21 -54.87 2.59 43.97
CA ALA A 21 -53.65 3.28 43.60
C ALA A 21 -52.95 2.46 42.51
N GLN A 22 -52.93 2.95 41.29
CA GLN A 22 -52.12 2.37 40.21
C GLN A 22 -50.67 2.79 40.46
N THR A 23 -49.84 1.84 40.83
CA THR A 23 -48.38 2.02 40.92
C THR A 23 -47.83 2.07 39.50
N LEU A 24 -47.39 3.26 39.06
CA LEU A 24 -46.68 3.43 37.79
C LEU A 24 -45.23 3.01 38.01
N THR A 25 -44.80 1.89 37.44
CA THR A 25 -43.42 1.46 37.44
C THR A 25 -42.70 2.21 36.33
N ILE A 26 -41.81 3.13 36.71
CA ILE A 26 -40.92 3.80 35.74
C ILE A 26 -39.85 2.79 35.34
N GLN A 27 -39.85 2.34 34.11
CA GLN A 27 -38.77 1.55 33.54
C GLN A 27 -37.79 2.51 32.89
N GLU A 28 -36.53 2.37 33.27
CA GLU A 28 -35.43 3.08 32.63
C GLU A 28 -35.28 2.54 31.18
N SER A 29 -35.52 3.39 30.20
CA SER A 29 -35.31 3.07 28.78
C SER A 29 -34.14 3.84 28.25
N ILE A 30 -33.14 3.15 27.74
CA ILE A 30 -32.00 3.77 27.04
C ILE A 30 -32.50 4.23 25.67
N ILE A 31 -32.63 5.51 25.51
CA ILE A 31 -32.95 6.12 24.19
C ILE A 31 -31.63 6.46 23.49
N THR A 32 -31.38 5.80 22.37
CA THR A 32 -30.24 6.13 21.52
C THR A 32 -30.57 7.36 20.70
N ASP A 33 -29.93 8.49 21.02
CA ASP A 33 -30.08 9.74 20.25
C ASP A 33 -29.11 9.74 19.05
N PHE A 34 -29.67 9.61 17.85
CA PHE A 34 -28.90 9.68 16.60
C PHE A 34 -28.74 11.13 16.15
N ARG A 35 -27.52 11.58 16.01
CA ARG A 35 -27.21 12.91 15.49
C ARG A 35 -26.61 12.80 14.09
N PRO A 36 -27.33 13.17 13.05
CA PRO A 36 -26.82 13.09 11.69
C PRO A 36 -25.69 14.12 11.48
N VAL A 37 -24.59 13.68 10.95
CA VAL A 37 -23.45 14.51 10.55
C VAL A 37 -23.03 14.15 9.14
N VAL A 38 -22.51 15.15 8.42
CA VAL A 38 -22.01 14.92 7.06
C VAL A 38 -20.57 14.45 7.14
N GLY A 39 -20.28 13.32 6.50
CA GLY A 39 -18.94 12.79 6.31
C GLY A 39 -18.45 13.01 4.89
N ARG A 40 -17.16 13.20 4.72
CA ARG A 40 -16.47 13.18 3.42
C ARG A 40 -15.70 11.88 3.28
N ILE A 41 -15.93 11.19 2.17
CA ILE A 41 -15.14 10.00 1.83
C ILE A 41 -13.83 10.49 1.24
N GLU A 42 -12.72 10.05 1.84
CA GLU A 42 -11.36 10.34 1.40
C GLU A 42 -10.61 9.02 1.25
N ALA A 43 -9.57 8.98 0.41
CA ALA A 43 -8.65 7.85 0.40
C ALA A 43 -7.94 7.79 1.76
N SER A 44 -7.70 6.59 2.26
CA SER A 44 -6.98 6.39 3.53
C SER A 44 -5.58 6.98 3.47
N ASP A 45 -4.92 6.80 2.32
CA ASP A 45 -3.58 7.32 2.07
C ASP A 45 -3.40 7.67 0.59
N THR A 46 -2.38 8.49 0.31
CA THR A 46 -1.96 8.85 -1.05
C THR A 46 -0.52 8.43 -1.25
N ALA A 47 -0.25 7.79 -2.35
CA ALA A 47 1.08 7.39 -2.76
C ALA A 47 1.48 8.13 -4.05
N MET A 48 2.76 8.27 -4.28
CA MET A 48 3.30 8.89 -5.49
C MET A 48 4.22 7.91 -6.19
N ALA A 49 3.92 7.62 -7.44
CA ALA A 49 4.82 6.90 -8.31
C ALA A 49 5.88 7.87 -8.84
N ARG A 50 7.15 7.61 -8.51
CA ARG A 50 8.28 8.50 -8.86
C ARG A 50 9.28 7.78 -9.74
N SER A 51 9.89 8.52 -10.67
CA SER A 51 11.06 8.03 -11.41
C SER A 51 12.26 7.88 -10.47
N ARG A 52 13.01 6.80 -10.65
CA ARG A 52 14.32 6.59 -10.01
C ARG A 52 15.47 6.87 -10.95
N LEU A 53 15.19 6.88 -12.25
CA LEU A 53 16.17 7.08 -13.32
C LEU A 53 15.92 8.42 -14.01
N GLN A 54 17.01 9.04 -14.46
CA GLN A 54 16.94 10.15 -15.43
C GLN A 54 16.81 9.56 -16.83
N GLY A 55 15.90 10.08 -17.63
CA GLY A 55 15.72 9.63 -19.01
C GLY A 55 14.44 10.13 -19.63
N VAL A 56 14.03 9.47 -20.70
CA VAL A 56 12.81 9.77 -21.44
C VAL A 56 11.76 8.70 -21.14
N ILE A 57 10.52 9.10 -20.93
CA ILE A 57 9.39 8.17 -20.83
C ILE A 57 9.11 7.59 -22.21
N THR A 58 9.41 6.32 -22.41
CA THR A 58 9.20 5.62 -23.68
C THR A 58 7.92 4.78 -23.69
N GLN A 59 7.36 4.53 -22.53
CA GLN A 59 6.12 3.81 -22.38
C GLN A 59 5.36 4.33 -21.17
N LEU A 60 4.09 4.66 -21.36
CA LEU A 60 3.15 5.03 -20.30
C LEU A 60 1.93 4.11 -20.39
N SER A 61 1.72 3.27 -19.38
CA SER A 61 0.74 2.17 -19.43
C SER A 61 -0.45 2.41 -18.49
N ILE A 62 -0.71 3.66 -18.12
CA ILE A 62 -1.75 4.03 -17.16
C ILE A 62 -2.56 5.21 -17.64
N ASP A 63 -3.85 5.21 -17.23
CA ASP A 63 -4.77 6.32 -17.41
C ASP A 63 -5.34 6.77 -16.04
N GLU A 64 -5.80 8.03 -15.97
CA GLU A 64 -6.47 8.55 -14.79
C GLU A 64 -7.76 7.76 -14.50
N GLY A 65 -7.99 7.45 -13.23
CA GLY A 65 -9.12 6.62 -12.78
C GLY A 65 -8.89 5.11 -12.84
N GLN A 66 -7.82 4.64 -13.48
CA GLN A 66 -7.45 3.22 -13.55
C GLN A 66 -7.06 2.68 -12.18
N THR A 67 -7.43 1.42 -11.89
CA THR A 67 -6.97 0.70 -10.70
C THR A 67 -5.73 -0.11 -11.03
N VAL A 68 -4.70 0.01 -10.20
CA VAL A 68 -3.40 -0.65 -10.37
C VAL A 68 -3.05 -1.43 -9.10
N LYS A 69 -2.28 -2.51 -9.27
CA LYS A 69 -1.82 -3.35 -8.17
C LYS A 69 -0.41 -2.96 -7.74
N ALA A 70 -0.08 -3.26 -6.49
CA ALA A 70 1.29 -3.12 -5.98
C ALA A 70 2.30 -3.84 -6.87
N GLY A 71 3.37 -3.14 -7.28
CA GLY A 71 4.40 -3.65 -8.19
C GLY A 71 4.06 -3.58 -9.68
N GLU A 72 2.84 -3.23 -10.06
CA GLU A 72 2.45 -3.04 -11.47
C GLU A 72 3.26 -1.91 -12.11
N VAL A 73 3.68 -2.12 -13.37
CA VAL A 73 4.46 -1.15 -14.11
C VAL A 73 3.53 -0.08 -14.67
N LEU A 74 3.78 1.16 -14.31
CA LEU A 74 3.00 2.34 -14.71
C LEU A 74 3.63 3.05 -15.90
N ALA A 75 4.97 3.14 -15.92
CA ALA A 75 5.72 3.77 -16.96
C ALA A 75 7.12 3.14 -17.07
N PHE A 76 7.76 3.32 -18.22
CA PHE A 76 9.15 2.98 -18.41
C PHE A 76 9.95 4.21 -18.85
N VAL A 77 11.00 4.50 -18.08
CA VAL A 77 11.97 5.58 -18.33
C VAL A 77 13.22 4.97 -18.94
N ALA A 78 13.56 5.35 -20.14
CA ALA A 78 14.77 4.91 -20.84
C ALA A 78 15.90 5.93 -20.68
N ASP A 79 17.08 5.43 -20.30
CA ASP A 79 18.36 6.13 -20.46
C ASP A 79 19.09 5.49 -21.63
N ASP A 80 19.20 6.23 -22.72
CA ASP A 80 19.79 5.73 -23.99
C ASP A 80 21.26 5.34 -23.86
N THR A 81 21.93 5.75 -22.80
CA THR A 81 23.35 5.43 -22.57
C THR A 81 23.57 4.06 -21.94
N ILE A 82 22.59 3.51 -21.22
CA ILE A 82 22.75 2.27 -20.45
C ILE A 82 22.84 1.05 -21.37
N ALA A 83 22.00 0.96 -22.39
CA ALA A 83 21.96 -0.21 -23.27
C ALA A 83 23.29 -0.43 -24.04
N PRO A 84 23.91 0.61 -24.66
CA PRO A 84 25.24 0.48 -25.27
C PRO A 84 26.34 0.08 -24.28
N GLN A 85 26.30 0.60 -23.04
CA GLN A 85 27.26 0.25 -21.99
C GLN A 85 27.15 -1.23 -21.59
N ILE A 86 25.92 -1.75 -21.45
CA ILE A 86 25.69 -3.19 -21.18
C ILE A 86 26.27 -4.05 -22.31
N ASN A 87 26.05 -3.66 -23.57
CA ASN A 87 26.56 -4.40 -24.73
C ASN A 87 28.10 -4.37 -24.78
N ALA A 88 28.72 -3.23 -24.47
CA ALA A 88 30.18 -3.12 -24.42
C ALA A 88 30.78 -4.02 -23.34
N LEU A 89 30.18 -4.06 -22.14
CA LEU A 89 30.59 -4.96 -21.07
C LEU A 89 30.34 -6.43 -21.41
N GLN A 90 29.25 -6.75 -22.11
CA GLN A 90 29.01 -8.11 -22.61
C GLN A 90 30.16 -8.56 -23.52
N SER A 91 30.53 -7.73 -24.51
CA SER A 91 31.65 -8.03 -25.40
C SER A 91 32.98 -8.21 -24.64
N ARG A 92 33.21 -7.44 -23.59
CA ARG A 92 34.38 -7.60 -22.72
C ARG A 92 34.35 -8.92 -21.96
N VAL A 93 33.20 -9.32 -21.40
CA VAL A 93 33.01 -10.62 -20.72
C VAL A 93 33.26 -11.77 -21.69
N ASP A 94 32.74 -11.67 -22.94
CA ASP A 94 32.93 -12.70 -23.96
C ASP A 94 34.40 -12.85 -24.34
N GLY A 95 35.12 -11.73 -24.53
CA GLY A 95 36.57 -11.73 -24.81
C GLY A 95 37.39 -12.34 -23.69
N LEU A 96 37.11 -11.97 -22.44
CA LEU A 96 37.75 -12.56 -21.24
C LEU A 96 37.41 -14.03 -21.06
N THR A 97 36.21 -14.45 -21.44
CA THR A 97 35.80 -15.86 -21.41
C THR A 97 36.58 -16.67 -22.42
N ALA A 98 36.75 -16.18 -23.66
CA ALA A 98 37.57 -16.85 -24.67
C ALA A 98 39.03 -16.98 -24.21
N GLN A 99 39.60 -15.91 -23.63
CA GLN A 99 40.96 -15.91 -23.10
C GLN A 99 41.10 -16.91 -21.92
N MET A 100 40.12 -16.97 -21.04
CA MET A 100 40.09 -17.92 -19.92
C MET A 100 40.08 -19.35 -20.42
N THR A 101 39.20 -19.66 -21.38
CA THR A 101 39.13 -21.03 -21.99
C THR A 101 40.45 -21.43 -22.59
N GLN A 102 41.09 -20.55 -23.35
CA GLN A 102 42.41 -20.82 -23.92
C GLN A 102 43.45 -21.12 -22.85
N GLN A 103 43.51 -20.28 -21.81
CA GLN A 103 44.46 -20.47 -20.71
C GLN A 103 44.18 -21.74 -19.89
N GLU A 104 42.93 -22.14 -19.73
CA GLU A 104 42.54 -23.39 -19.05
C GLU A 104 43.01 -24.61 -19.84
N GLU A 105 42.88 -24.59 -21.19
CA GLU A 105 43.40 -25.64 -22.05
C GLU A 105 44.93 -25.72 -22.02
N ASP A 106 45.64 -24.57 -22.03
CA ASP A 106 47.06 -24.50 -21.94
C ASP A 106 47.57 -25.04 -20.61
N LEU A 107 46.92 -24.64 -19.50
CA LEU A 107 47.25 -25.14 -18.16
C LEU A 107 46.99 -26.64 -18.03
N ALA A 108 45.92 -27.17 -18.65
CA ALA A 108 45.65 -28.60 -18.66
C ALA A 108 46.73 -29.41 -19.41
N ARG A 109 47.27 -28.86 -20.53
CA ARG A 109 48.44 -29.45 -21.22
C ARG A 109 49.69 -29.38 -20.39
N ALA A 110 49.98 -28.23 -19.77
CA ALA A 110 51.12 -28.03 -18.89
C ALA A 110 51.09 -28.95 -17.65
N SER A 111 49.89 -29.20 -17.10
CA SER A 111 49.68 -30.10 -15.97
C SER A 111 50.11 -31.55 -16.26
N LYS A 112 49.78 -32.05 -17.48
CA LYS A 112 50.20 -33.39 -17.93
C LYS A 112 51.70 -33.47 -18.08
N LEU A 113 52.33 -32.48 -18.72
CA LEU A 113 53.76 -32.43 -18.90
C LEU A 113 54.52 -32.30 -17.57
N LEU A 114 53.96 -31.58 -16.60
CA LEU A 114 54.51 -31.48 -15.26
C LEU A 114 54.47 -32.83 -14.53
N ALA A 115 53.41 -33.59 -14.65
CA ALA A 115 53.27 -34.91 -14.07
C ALA A 115 54.30 -35.91 -14.66
N ASP A 116 54.58 -35.77 -15.97
CA ASP A 116 55.59 -36.58 -16.69
C ASP A 116 57.05 -36.08 -16.45
N GLY A 117 57.22 -35.01 -15.67
CA GLY A 117 58.56 -34.44 -15.36
C GLY A 117 59.16 -33.55 -16.46
N PHE A 118 58.44 -33.26 -17.52
CA PHE A 118 58.90 -32.48 -18.66
C PHE A 118 58.56 -30.99 -18.62
N TYR A 119 57.96 -30.50 -17.48
CA TYR A 119 57.57 -29.10 -17.36
C TYR A 119 58.11 -28.50 -16.06
N PRO A 120 58.69 -27.27 -16.04
CA PRO A 120 59.14 -26.64 -14.83
C PRO A 120 58.00 -26.22 -13.92
N LYS A 121 58.03 -26.63 -12.65
CA LYS A 121 57.00 -26.31 -11.66
C LYS A 121 56.80 -24.78 -11.55
N ALA A 122 57.84 -23.98 -11.50
CA ALA A 122 57.72 -22.53 -11.39
C ALA A 122 56.95 -21.91 -12.55
N ARG A 123 57.09 -22.43 -13.78
CA ARG A 123 56.34 -21.95 -14.97
C ARG A 123 54.88 -22.36 -14.86
N PHE A 124 54.56 -23.57 -14.41
CA PHE A 124 53.20 -24.01 -14.17
C PHE A 124 52.46 -23.10 -13.17
N GLU A 125 53.10 -22.78 -12.02
CA GLU A 125 52.53 -21.88 -11.03
C GLU A 125 52.34 -20.47 -11.56
N GLN A 126 53.22 -19.97 -12.44
CA GLN A 126 53.10 -18.69 -13.09
C GLN A 126 51.88 -18.67 -14.05
N GLU A 127 51.67 -19.73 -14.87
CA GLU A 127 50.55 -19.85 -15.79
C GLU A 127 49.22 -19.99 -15.01
N LYS A 128 49.22 -20.71 -13.90
CA LYS A 128 48.07 -20.81 -13.00
C LYS A 128 47.68 -19.44 -12.43
N ALA A 129 48.67 -18.68 -11.93
CA ALA A 129 48.43 -17.33 -11.42
C ALA A 129 47.88 -16.39 -12.52
N ALA A 130 48.38 -16.50 -13.76
CA ALA A 130 47.87 -15.74 -14.89
C ALA A 130 46.42 -16.08 -15.21
N LEU A 131 46.03 -17.35 -15.17
CA LEU A 131 44.64 -17.79 -15.32
C LEU A 131 43.75 -17.21 -14.19
N ASP A 132 44.20 -17.23 -12.95
CA ASP A 132 43.46 -16.69 -11.82
C ASP A 132 43.19 -15.18 -11.98
N VAL A 133 44.18 -14.43 -12.53
CA VAL A 133 44.01 -13.01 -12.87
C VAL A 133 42.92 -12.82 -13.95
N VAL A 134 42.92 -13.65 -15.00
CA VAL A 134 41.89 -13.54 -16.07
C VAL A 134 40.49 -13.87 -15.51
N LYS A 135 40.40 -14.89 -14.63
CA LYS A 135 39.15 -15.23 -13.94
C LYS A 135 38.62 -14.05 -13.11
N ALA A 136 39.51 -13.41 -12.36
CA ALA A 136 39.15 -12.23 -11.55
C ALA A 136 38.67 -11.05 -12.42
N ASN A 137 39.38 -10.76 -13.54
CA ASN A 137 39.01 -9.71 -14.47
C ASN A 137 37.64 -9.98 -15.14
N ARG A 138 37.37 -11.24 -15.52
CA ARG A 138 36.07 -11.65 -16.07
C ARG A 138 34.95 -11.46 -15.03
N ALA A 139 35.17 -11.90 -13.79
CA ALA A 139 34.19 -11.74 -12.71
C ALA A 139 33.88 -10.24 -12.48
N SER A 140 34.92 -9.38 -12.43
CA SER A 140 34.73 -7.93 -12.29
C SER A 140 33.89 -7.34 -13.42
N ALA A 141 34.20 -7.68 -14.68
CA ALA A 141 33.42 -7.19 -15.83
C ALA A 141 31.96 -7.67 -15.81
N GLU A 142 31.74 -8.88 -15.32
CA GLU A 142 30.38 -9.43 -15.17
C GLU A 142 29.58 -8.70 -14.09
N GLU A 143 30.20 -8.36 -12.95
CA GLU A 143 29.53 -7.58 -11.88
C GLU A 143 29.25 -6.14 -12.34
N GLU A 144 30.15 -5.50 -13.09
CA GLU A 144 29.90 -4.20 -13.70
C GLU A 144 28.68 -4.26 -14.64
N ARG A 145 28.57 -5.31 -15.48
CA ARG A 145 27.43 -5.53 -16.35
C ARG A 145 26.14 -5.73 -15.58
N ARG A 146 26.15 -6.54 -14.50
CA ARG A 146 24.99 -6.77 -13.63
C ARG A 146 24.51 -5.48 -12.98
N SER A 147 25.44 -4.63 -12.54
CA SER A 147 25.11 -3.32 -11.95
C SER A 147 24.35 -2.44 -12.92
N LEU A 148 24.79 -2.37 -14.20
CA LEU A 148 24.08 -1.60 -15.22
C LEU A 148 22.71 -2.18 -15.58
N ILE A 149 22.56 -3.51 -15.57
CA ILE A 149 21.27 -4.17 -15.77
C ILE A 149 20.30 -3.81 -14.62
N ALA A 150 20.78 -3.83 -13.38
CA ALA A 150 20.01 -3.42 -12.22
C ALA A 150 19.59 -1.95 -12.32
N ARG A 151 20.53 -1.07 -12.71
CA ARG A 151 20.24 0.35 -12.96
C ARG A 151 19.18 0.54 -14.05
N ARG A 152 19.25 -0.20 -15.16
CA ARG A 152 18.21 -0.17 -16.20
C ARG A 152 16.84 -0.57 -15.68
N ALA A 153 16.79 -1.53 -14.73
CA ALA A 153 15.55 -1.97 -14.12
C ALA A 153 14.90 -0.88 -13.24
N GLU A 154 15.67 0.08 -12.74
CA GLU A 154 15.16 1.26 -12.02
C GLU A 154 14.34 2.20 -12.91
N GLY A 155 14.44 2.06 -14.24
CA GLY A 155 13.60 2.76 -15.21
C GLY A 155 12.14 2.35 -15.17
N TYR A 156 11.80 1.18 -14.60
CA TYR A 156 10.41 0.79 -14.40
C TYR A 156 9.82 1.56 -13.20
N VAL A 157 8.92 2.48 -13.49
CA VAL A 157 8.11 3.16 -12.48
C VAL A 157 6.95 2.26 -12.12
N ARG A 158 6.86 1.85 -10.84
CA ARG A 158 5.85 0.89 -10.35
C ARG A 158 4.96 1.49 -9.29
N ALA A 159 3.73 0.98 -9.20
CA ALA A 159 2.82 1.31 -8.11
C ALA A 159 3.37 0.75 -6.78
N PRO A 160 3.48 1.59 -5.72
CA PRO A 160 3.98 1.13 -4.43
C PRO A 160 2.96 0.28 -3.65
N VAL A 161 1.66 0.50 -3.88
CA VAL A 161 0.54 -0.14 -3.20
C VAL A 161 -0.63 -0.33 -4.16
N ASP A 162 -1.59 -1.19 -3.79
CA ASP A 162 -2.86 -1.31 -4.50
C ASP A 162 -3.61 0.02 -4.42
N SER A 163 -3.90 0.62 -5.58
CA SER A 163 -4.36 2.01 -5.62
C SER A 163 -5.14 2.31 -6.90
N ARG A 164 -5.74 3.50 -6.91
CA ARG A 164 -6.33 4.10 -8.09
C ARG A 164 -5.50 5.31 -8.51
N VAL A 165 -5.21 5.42 -9.80
CA VAL A 165 -4.53 6.59 -10.37
C VAL A 165 -5.46 7.80 -10.27
N THR A 166 -5.02 8.85 -9.58
CA THR A 166 -5.77 10.11 -9.47
C THR A 166 -5.34 11.10 -10.53
N ASP A 167 -4.05 11.20 -10.78
CA ASP A 167 -3.49 12.12 -11.75
C ASP A 167 -2.26 11.51 -12.44
N VAL A 168 -2.11 11.75 -13.73
CA VAL A 168 -0.92 11.42 -14.51
C VAL A 168 -0.22 12.73 -14.88
N LEU A 169 0.99 12.95 -14.35
CA LEU A 169 1.69 14.24 -14.43
C LEU A 169 2.70 14.33 -15.58
N VAL A 170 2.79 13.30 -16.40
CA VAL A 170 3.76 13.17 -17.50
C VAL A 170 3.09 12.56 -18.73
N VAL A 171 3.71 12.74 -19.88
CA VAL A 171 3.29 12.08 -21.13
C VAL A 171 4.46 11.33 -21.74
N GLU A 172 4.18 10.39 -22.65
CA GLU A 172 5.25 9.73 -23.41
C GLU A 172 6.11 10.77 -24.16
N GLY A 173 7.41 10.57 -24.19
CA GLY A 173 8.38 11.52 -24.71
C GLY A 173 8.85 12.57 -23.70
N SER A 174 8.25 12.66 -22.51
CA SER A 174 8.73 13.59 -21.47
C SER A 174 10.08 13.16 -20.93
N VAL A 175 10.97 14.15 -20.73
CA VAL A 175 12.21 13.95 -19.98
C VAL A 175 11.93 14.06 -18.50
N VAL A 176 12.38 13.08 -17.71
CA VAL A 176 12.20 13.04 -16.27
C VAL A 176 13.52 12.90 -15.54
N SER A 177 13.54 13.40 -14.30
CA SER A 177 14.68 13.31 -13.38
C SER A 177 14.38 12.39 -12.20
N PRO A 178 15.40 11.85 -11.49
CA PRO A 178 15.20 11.08 -10.29
C PRO A 178 14.38 11.84 -9.24
N GLY A 179 13.38 11.19 -8.67
CA GLY A 179 12.44 11.78 -7.70
C GLY A 179 11.24 12.50 -8.30
N GLN A 180 11.23 12.76 -9.62
CA GLN A 180 10.07 13.37 -10.28
C GLN A 180 8.84 12.48 -10.18
N VAL A 181 7.68 13.08 -9.85
CA VAL A 181 6.40 12.39 -9.77
C VAL A 181 5.90 12.11 -11.20
N VAL A 182 5.57 10.86 -11.44
CA VAL A 182 4.98 10.37 -12.70
C VAL A 182 3.46 10.33 -12.58
N ALA A 183 2.96 9.79 -11.45
CA ALA A 183 1.53 9.71 -11.18
C ALA A 183 1.25 9.84 -9.68
N ASN A 184 0.10 10.42 -9.34
CA ASN A 184 -0.49 10.39 -8.01
C ASN A 184 -1.44 9.21 -7.91
N LEU A 185 -1.42 8.55 -6.77
CA LEU A 185 -2.18 7.33 -6.50
C LEU A 185 -2.94 7.49 -5.18
N ALA A 186 -4.20 7.06 -5.15
CA ALA A 186 -5.02 6.99 -3.95
C ALA A 186 -5.22 5.51 -3.58
N THR A 187 -5.00 5.14 -2.33
CA THR A 187 -5.28 3.77 -1.88
C THR A 187 -6.75 3.43 -2.06
N LEU A 188 -7.05 2.15 -2.29
CA LEU A 188 -8.43 1.67 -2.48
C LEU A 188 -9.22 1.65 -1.17
N ASP A 189 -8.53 1.67 -0.04
CA ASP A 189 -9.14 1.78 1.26
C ASP A 189 -9.60 3.22 1.49
N GLY A 190 -10.91 3.37 1.67
CA GLY A 190 -11.52 4.67 1.94
C GLY A 190 -11.81 4.84 3.42
N LEU A 191 -11.52 6.01 3.94
CA LEU A 191 -12.00 6.42 5.27
C LEU A 191 -13.04 7.55 5.12
N VAL A 192 -13.90 7.65 6.11
CA VAL A 192 -14.88 8.73 6.17
C VAL A 192 -14.44 9.72 7.23
N ARG A 193 -14.08 10.91 6.81
CA ARG A 193 -13.76 12.00 7.73
C ARG A 193 -15.04 12.70 8.15
N LEU A 194 -15.30 12.70 9.46
CA LEU A 194 -16.41 13.40 10.08
C LEU A 194 -15.92 14.68 10.74
N SER A 195 -16.61 15.81 10.50
CA SER A 195 -16.35 17.05 11.19
C SER A 195 -17.46 17.28 12.23
N LEU A 196 -17.09 17.23 13.49
CA LEU A 196 -18.00 17.36 14.61
C LEU A 196 -17.62 18.55 15.51
N PRO A 197 -18.61 19.27 16.09
CA PRO A 197 -18.35 20.24 17.15
C PRO A 197 -17.76 19.54 18.39
N GLU A 198 -16.80 20.23 19.08
CA GLU A 198 -16.12 19.69 20.27
C GLU A 198 -17.06 19.16 21.37
N ARG A 199 -18.22 19.79 21.55
CA ARG A 199 -19.22 19.37 22.54
C ARG A 199 -19.69 17.92 22.36
N HIS A 200 -19.45 17.29 21.21
CA HIS A 200 -19.82 15.93 20.92
C HIS A 200 -18.68 14.92 21.10
N LEU A 201 -17.45 15.40 21.29
CA LEU A 201 -16.27 14.55 21.45
C LEU A 201 -16.32 13.67 22.70
N ASN A 202 -16.97 14.16 23.78
CA ASN A 202 -17.09 13.43 25.05
C ASN A 202 -17.91 12.13 24.93
N PHE A 203 -18.67 11.97 23.87
CA PHE A 203 -19.50 10.78 23.60
C PHE A 203 -18.87 9.81 22.61
N LEU A 204 -17.69 10.14 22.08
CA LEU A 204 -16.99 9.34 21.09
C LEU A 204 -15.74 8.74 21.72
N ALA A 205 -15.49 7.49 21.37
CA ALA A 205 -14.26 6.79 21.71
C ALA A 205 -13.68 6.12 20.47
N GLU A 206 -12.37 6.07 20.38
CA GLU A 206 -11.69 5.27 19.36
C GLU A 206 -12.12 3.81 19.49
N GLY A 207 -12.38 3.16 18.37
CA GLY A 207 -12.98 1.82 18.34
C GLY A 207 -14.50 1.78 18.42
N GLY A 208 -15.18 2.92 18.71
CA GLY A 208 -16.64 3.02 18.74
C GLY A 208 -17.27 2.81 17.35
N GLU A 209 -18.52 2.34 17.34
CA GLU A 209 -19.27 2.09 16.12
C GLU A 209 -20.10 3.29 15.71
N VAL A 210 -20.14 3.57 14.41
CA VAL A 210 -20.97 4.60 13.80
C VAL A 210 -21.73 4.03 12.60
N SER A 211 -22.98 4.47 12.42
CA SER A 211 -23.77 4.09 11.26
C SER A 211 -23.55 5.09 10.12
N LEU A 212 -23.08 4.61 8.99
CA LEU A 212 -22.90 5.36 7.77
C LEU A 212 -24.05 5.13 6.82
N ARG A 213 -24.71 6.19 6.37
CA ARG A 213 -25.70 6.14 5.30
C ARG A 213 -25.07 6.68 4.02
N LEU A 214 -25.03 5.86 2.98
CA LEU A 214 -24.44 6.20 1.67
C LEU A 214 -25.53 6.56 0.67
N PRO A 215 -25.82 7.86 0.41
CA PRO A 215 -26.90 8.27 -0.50
C PRO A 215 -26.71 7.78 -1.94
N ALA A 216 -25.46 7.64 -2.39
CA ALA A 216 -25.11 7.19 -3.75
C ALA A 216 -25.36 5.67 -3.99
N ARG A 217 -25.74 4.92 -2.94
CA ARG A 217 -26.03 3.48 -3.01
C ARG A 217 -27.36 3.15 -2.35
N ASP A 218 -28.44 3.69 -2.85
CA ASP A 218 -29.81 3.46 -2.37
C ASP A 218 -29.98 3.60 -0.84
N ASN A 219 -29.29 4.56 -0.22
CA ASN A 219 -29.29 4.76 1.23
C ASN A 219 -28.80 3.52 2.02
N ASP A 220 -27.93 2.71 1.46
CA ASP A 220 -27.31 1.57 2.16
C ASP A 220 -26.70 2.04 3.49
N VAL A 221 -27.08 1.36 4.56
CA VAL A 221 -26.60 1.66 5.92
C VAL A 221 -25.51 0.65 6.29
N ARG A 222 -24.32 1.16 6.51
CA ARG A 222 -23.15 0.36 6.92
C ARG A 222 -22.65 0.78 8.28
N THR A 223 -22.19 -0.18 9.05
CA THR A 223 -21.48 0.10 10.29
C THR A 223 -20.00 0.33 9.98
N ALA A 224 -19.46 1.42 10.52
CA ALA A 224 -18.03 1.71 10.49
C ALA A 224 -17.51 1.88 11.91
N ARG A 225 -16.22 1.76 12.09
CA ARG A 225 -15.55 1.94 13.36
C ARG A 225 -14.72 3.23 13.35
N ILE A 226 -14.76 3.95 14.46
CA ILE A 226 -13.93 5.15 14.67
C ILE A 226 -12.48 4.70 14.81
N GLU A 227 -11.65 5.06 13.84
CA GLU A 227 -10.22 4.72 13.86
C GLU A 227 -9.44 5.70 14.72
N LYS A 228 -9.68 6.99 14.53
CA LYS A 228 -8.94 8.06 15.23
C LYS A 228 -9.77 9.30 15.42
N ILE A 229 -9.54 9.96 16.55
CA ILE A 229 -10.17 11.24 16.90
C ILE A 229 -9.08 12.31 16.91
N TYR A 230 -9.25 13.34 16.07
CA TYR A 230 -8.35 14.50 16.04
C TYR A 230 -9.05 15.69 16.72
N PRO A 231 -8.65 16.08 17.92
CA PRO A 231 -9.14 17.32 18.51
C PRO A 231 -8.66 18.51 17.68
N ALA A 232 -9.54 19.45 17.37
CA ALA A 232 -9.15 20.67 16.69
C ALA A 232 -8.26 21.49 17.65
N LEU A 233 -6.97 21.54 17.36
CA LEU A 233 -6.07 22.49 18.00
C LEU A 233 -6.36 23.89 17.42
N ARG A 234 -6.83 24.80 18.28
CA ARG A 234 -6.88 26.23 17.97
C ARG A 234 -5.52 26.88 18.16
#